data_3ff8ea4589a58758d5964a53fd35a31e
#
_entry.id   3ff8ea4589a58758d5964a53fd35a31e
#
_cell.length_a   1.000
_cell.length_b   1.000
_cell.length_c   1.000
_cell.angle_alpha   90.00
_cell.angle_beta   90.00
_cell.angle_gamma   90.00
#
_symmetry.space_group_name_H-M   'P 1'
#
loop_
_entity.id
_entity.type
_entity.pdbx_description
1 polymer ?
#
loop_
_entity_poly.entity_id
_entity_poly.type
_entity_poly.pdbx_seq_one_letter_code
_entity_poly.pdbx_strand_id
1 'polypeptide(L)'
;NRAEYVCRKQLPEIIAFLRRHVPGYEGCYLIDSADVIGVRETRRFEANYQLNEQDIAQARTFEDWVVTKSNFFFDLHNVEGAGLDANGEYKAFKQPKPYTIPLRCFVPKTVEGILLNGRNISGTHKAHSSYRVMPIVMNMGHAMGIVAAMCVAQNKKPLELDIHEVQDELRKTNVEP
;
A
#
# COMPACT_ATOMS: atom_id res chain seq x y z
N ASN A 1 0.86 16.18 -14.60
CA ASN A 1 1.64 17.28 -15.19
C ASN A 1 1.89 18.43 -14.20
N ARG A 2 0.86 18.96 -13.49
CA ARG A 2 1.06 20.04 -12.51
C ARG A 2 1.98 19.62 -11.35
N ALA A 3 1.74 18.44 -10.78
CA ALA A 3 2.57 17.91 -9.68
C ALA A 3 4.03 17.72 -10.13
N GLU A 4 4.25 17.14 -11.32
CA GLU A 4 5.57 16.98 -11.93
C GLU A 4 6.30 18.32 -12.04
N TYR A 5 5.63 19.33 -12.59
CA TYR A 5 6.18 20.67 -12.72
C TYR A 5 6.55 21.30 -11.35
N VAL A 6 5.65 21.18 -10.37
CA VAL A 6 5.88 21.72 -9.02
C VAL A 6 7.06 21.02 -8.36
N CYS A 7 7.15 19.69 -8.42
CA CYS A 7 8.27 18.94 -7.85
C CYS A 7 9.62 19.34 -8.49
N ARG A 8 9.66 19.48 -9.83
CA ARG A 8 10.89 19.88 -10.51
C ARG A 8 11.30 21.30 -10.18
N LYS A 9 10.38 22.21 -9.94
CA LYS A 9 10.67 23.58 -9.48
C LYS A 9 11.36 23.63 -8.13
N GLN A 10 11.17 22.64 -7.27
CA GLN A 10 11.80 22.59 -5.95
C GLN A 10 13.27 22.18 -6.00
N LEU A 11 13.73 21.53 -7.07
CA LEU A 11 15.11 21.05 -7.16
C LEU A 11 16.17 22.14 -7.02
N PRO A 12 16.08 23.29 -7.73
CA PRO A 12 17.02 24.39 -7.52
C PRO A 12 17.01 24.97 -6.09
N GLU A 13 15.84 25.01 -5.47
CA GLU A 13 15.69 25.51 -4.10
C GLU A 13 16.36 24.58 -3.09
N ILE A 14 16.19 23.25 -3.27
CA ILE A 14 16.86 22.22 -2.46
C ILE A 14 18.39 22.34 -2.60
N ILE A 15 18.91 22.49 -3.80
CA ILE A 15 20.34 22.64 -4.04
C ILE A 15 20.88 23.91 -3.38
N ALA A 16 20.16 25.02 -3.52
CA ALA A 16 20.52 26.29 -2.89
C ALA A 16 20.53 26.17 -1.35
N PHE A 17 19.55 25.47 -0.80
CA PHE A 17 19.50 25.19 0.64
C PHE A 17 20.70 24.35 1.10
N LEU A 18 20.99 23.26 0.41
CA LEU A 18 22.14 22.38 0.74
C LEU A 18 23.45 23.15 0.72
N ARG A 19 23.71 23.94 -0.33
CA ARG A 19 24.91 24.77 -0.46
C ARG A 19 25.08 25.76 0.66
N ARG A 20 23.97 26.32 1.17
CA ARG A 20 23.99 27.38 2.19
C ARG A 20 24.10 26.84 3.60
N HIS A 21 23.45 25.72 3.88
CA HIS A 21 23.16 25.30 5.24
C HIS A 21 23.77 23.95 5.65
N VAL A 22 24.31 23.18 4.71
CA VAL A 22 24.88 21.86 5.00
C VAL A 22 26.38 21.85 4.75
N PRO A 23 27.22 21.79 5.80
CA PRO A 23 28.68 21.74 5.66
C PRO A 23 29.12 20.61 4.75
N GLY A 24 30.01 20.89 3.82
CA GLY A 24 30.52 19.96 2.81
C GLY A 24 29.70 19.89 1.52
N TYR A 25 28.57 20.61 1.44
CA TYR A 25 27.72 20.68 0.25
C TYR A 25 27.85 21.98 -0.54
N GLU A 26 28.83 22.84 -0.22
CA GLU A 26 29.00 24.18 -0.81
C GLU A 26 29.12 24.12 -2.34
N GLY A 27 29.77 23.09 -2.86
CA GLY A 27 29.96 22.85 -4.30
C GLY A 27 29.00 21.83 -4.93
N CYS A 28 27.97 21.36 -4.20
CA CYS A 28 27.09 20.32 -4.75
C CYS A 28 26.31 20.82 -5.96
N TYR A 29 25.99 19.90 -6.87
CA TYR A 29 25.16 20.17 -8.05
C TYR A 29 24.29 18.96 -8.35
N LEU A 30 23.21 19.18 -9.09
CA LEU A 30 22.33 18.11 -9.50
C LEU A 30 22.98 17.29 -10.62
N ILE A 31 23.17 16.02 -10.39
CA ILE A 31 23.64 15.08 -11.42
C ILE A 31 22.43 14.59 -12.24
N ASP A 32 21.37 14.16 -11.55
CA ASP A 32 20.19 13.61 -12.17
C ASP A 32 18.96 13.73 -11.26
N SER A 33 17.78 13.59 -11.83
CA SER A 33 16.50 13.49 -11.10
C SER A 33 15.67 12.37 -11.70
N ALA A 34 14.75 11.80 -10.91
CA ALA A 34 13.85 10.76 -11.41
C ALA A 34 13.07 11.24 -12.63
N ASP A 35 12.87 10.35 -13.61
CA ASP A 35 12.13 10.63 -14.86
C ASP A 35 10.67 11.03 -14.58
N VAL A 36 10.07 10.41 -13.57
CA VAL A 36 8.70 10.66 -13.14
C VAL A 36 8.60 10.78 -11.63
N ILE A 37 7.60 11.52 -11.14
CA ILE A 37 7.34 11.59 -9.70
C ILE A 37 6.87 10.25 -9.15
N GLY A 38 7.27 9.93 -7.93
CA GLY A 38 6.80 8.76 -7.19
C GLY A 38 5.38 8.97 -6.68
N VAL A 39 4.41 8.40 -7.37
CA VAL A 39 3.00 8.48 -6.95
C VAL A 39 2.74 7.49 -5.82
N ARG A 40 2.37 8.00 -4.64
CA ARG A 40 2.07 7.17 -3.45
C ARG A 40 0.62 6.75 -3.41
N GLU A 41 -0.29 7.69 -3.63
CA GLU A 41 -1.73 7.52 -3.52
C GLU A 41 -2.45 8.36 -4.56
N THR A 42 -3.41 7.75 -5.24
CA THR A 42 -4.33 8.46 -6.14
C THR A 42 -5.73 7.90 -5.99
N ARG A 43 -6.00 6.77 -6.62
CA ARG A 43 -7.30 6.11 -6.66
C ARG A 43 -7.25 4.81 -5.87
N ARG A 44 -8.27 4.57 -5.10
CA ARG A 44 -8.61 3.29 -4.51
C ARG A 44 -9.94 2.87 -5.08
N PHE A 45 -10.10 1.60 -5.38
CA PHE A 45 -11.37 1.10 -5.88
C PHE A 45 -12.28 0.66 -4.71
N GLU A 46 -13.56 0.57 -4.98
CA GLU A 46 -14.52 0.03 -4.04
C GLU A 46 -14.61 -1.49 -4.22
N ALA A 47 -14.21 -2.23 -3.19
CA ALA A 47 -14.26 -3.68 -3.14
C ALA A 47 -15.33 -4.17 -2.17
N ASN A 48 -15.46 -5.48 -2.06
CA ASN A 48 -16.43 -6.11 -1.15
C ASN A 48 -16.10 -5.91 0.33
N TYR A 49 -14.88 -5.49 0.64
CA TYR A 49 -14.46 -5.03 1.96
C TYR A 49 -13.52 -3.84 1.83
N GLN A 50 -13.63 -2.87 2.74
CA GLN A 50 -12.69 -1.76 2.84
C GLN A 50 -11.87 -1.91 4.13
N LEU A 51 -10.59 -2.22 3.99
CA LEU A 51 -9.66 -2.28 5.11
C LEU A 51 -9.57 -0.92 5.80
N ASN A 52 -9.67 -0.90 7.11
CA ASN A 52 -9.65 0.34 7.89
C ASN A 52 -8.54 0.35 8.94
N GLU A 53 -8.32 1.49 9.55
CA GLU A 53 -7.27 1.70 10.55
C GLU A 53 -7.49 0.89 11.82
N GLN A 54 -8.74 0.59 12.19
CA GLN A 54 -9.05 -0.22 13.37
C GLN A 54 -8.63 -1.69 13.16
N ASP A 55 -8.87 -2.23 11.96
CA ASP A 55 -8.42 -3.58 11.61
C ASP A 55 -6.92 -3.73 11.79
N ILE A 56 -6.16 -2.71 11.32
CA ILE A 56 -4.70 -2.68 11.41
C ILE A 56 -4.23 -2.48 12.86
N ALA A 57 -4.80 -1.50 13.58
CA ALA A 57 -4.42 -1.19 14.95
C ALA A 57 -4.70 -2.35 15.92
N GLN A 58 -5.73 -3.14 15.65
CA GLN A 58 -6.10 -4.33 16.41
C GLN A 58 -5.33 -5.59 15.95
N ALA A 59 -4.48 -5.47 14.95
CA ALA A 59 -3.76 -6.63 14.35
C ALA A 59 -4.73 -7.75 13.95
N ARG A 60 -5.83 -7.37 13.28
CA ARG A 60 -6.91 -8.30 12.98
C ARG A 60 -6.44 -9.43 12.07
N THR A 61 -6.78 -10.65 12.43
CA THR A 61 -6.68 -11.82 11.56
C THR A 61 -8.07 -12.10 10.99
N PHE A 62 -8.22 -11.96 9.67
CA PHE A 62 -9.46 -12.26 8.97
C PHE A 62 -9.56 -13.75 8.67
N GLU A 63 -10.77 -14.31 8.65
CA GLU A 63 -10.98 -15.71 8.25
C GLU A 63 -10.58 -15.94 6.79
N ASP A 64 -10.87 -14.96 5.92
CA ASP A 64 -10.55 -14.96 4.51
C ASP A 64 -9.22 -14.25 4.17
N TRP A 65 -8.23 -14.38 5.05
CA TRP A 65 -6.91 -13.79 4.82
C TRP A 65 -6.22 -14.39 3.57
N VAL A 66 -5.57 -13.54 2.81
CA VAL A 66 -4.69 -13.92 1.70
C VAL A 66 -3.32 -13.26 1.79
N VAL A 67 -3.18 -12.20 2.58
CA VAL A 67 -1.89 -11.56 2.90
C VAL A 67 -1.70 -11.58 4.41
N THR A 68 -0.52 -11.98 4.83
CA THR A 68 -0.21 -12.19 6.26
C THR A 68 1.03 -11.43 6.67
N LYS A 69 1.28 -11.34 7.97
CA LYS A 69 2.47 -10.71 8.56
C LYS A 69 2.71 -9.28 8.05
N SER A 70 1.64 -8.61 7.61
CA SER A 70 1.72 -7.20 7.21
C SER A 70 2.04 -6.37 8.44
N ASN A 71 3.16 -5.66 8.42
CA ASN A 71 3.60 -4.85 9.55
C ASN A 71 4.31 -3.59 9.05
N PHE A 72 3.65 -2.47 9.18
CA PHE A 72 4.22 -1.15 8.93
C PHE A 72 3.41 -0.11 9.69
N PHE A 73 4.07 0.92 10.20
CA PHE A 73 3.39 2.00 10.93
C PHE A 73 2.49 2.84 10.00
N PHE A 74 1.61 3.64 10.61
CA PHE A 74 0.78 4.59 9.86
C PHE A 74 1.62 5.80 9.44
N ASP A 75 2.15 5.75 8.22
CA ASP A 75 2.95 6.83 7.61
C ASP A 75 2.01 7.84 6.93
N LEU A 76 1.30 8.61 7.74
CA LEU A 76 0.39 9.64 7.28
C LEU A 76 1.16 10.90 6.89
N HIS A 77 0.99 11.33 5.66
CA HIS A 77 1.52 12.58 5.16
C HIS A 77 0.43 13.65 5.12
N ASN A 78 0.83 14.91 5.38
CA ASN A 78 -0.07 16.03 5.29
C ASN A 78 -0.58 16.18 3.84
N VAL A 79 -1.89 16.19 3.66
CA VAL A 79 -2.53 16.35 2.35
C VAL A 79 -2.54 17.82 1.87
N GLU A 80 -2.36 18.75 2.76
CA GLU A 80 -2.40 20.20 2.48
C GLU A 80 -1.01 20.83 2.28
N GLY A 81 0.07 20.11 2.60
CA GLY A 81 1.42 20.65 2.49
C GLY A 81 2.53 19.64 2.72
N ALA A 82 3.73 20.15 2.87
CA ALA A 82 4.90 19.34 3.15
C ALA A 82 4.92 18.83 4.59
N GLY A 83 5.52 17.64 4.80
CA GLY A 83 5.73 17.04 6.10
C GLY A 83 4.67 16.03 6.52
N LEU A 84 4.74 15.62 7.78
CA LEU A 84 3.77 14.72 8.40
C LEU A 84 2.50 15.48 8.77
N ASP A 85 1.40 14.77 8.96
CA ASP A 85 0.13 15.35 9.34
C ASP A 85 0.27 16.22 10.61
N ALA A 86 0.01 17.53 10.46
CA ALA A 86 0.13 18.51 11.53
C ALA A 86 -0.80 18.23 12.72
N ASN A 87 -1.92 17.55 12.49
CA ASN A 87 -2.89 17.22 13.52
C ASN A 87 -2.43 16.08 14.43
N GLY A 88 -1.28 15.46 14.14
CA GLY A 88 -0.68 14.45 15.02
C GLY A 88 -1.47 13.16 15.12
N GLU A 89 -2.41 12.90 14.21
CA GLU A 89 -3.21 11.69 14.22
C GLU A 89 -2.34 10.42 14.15
N TYR A 90 -1.17 10.50 13.50
CA TYR A 90 -0.21 9.39 13.46
C TYR A 90 0.34 9.01 14.85
N LYS A 91 0.35 9.95 15.82
CA LYS A 91 0.79 9.70 17.19
C LYS A 91 -0.23 8.92 18.03
N ALA A 92 -1.51 8.98 17.64
CA ALA A 92 -2.59 8.30 18.34
C ALA A 92 -2.62 6.78 18.07
N PHE A 93 -2.02 6.34 16.98
CA PHE A 93 -1.98 4.91 16.63
C PHE A 93 -0.70 4.28 17.16
N LYS A 94 -0.85 3.23 17.98
CA LYS A 94 0.27 2.34 18.30
C LYS A 94 0.82 1.75 17.00
N GLN A 95 2.13 1.47 16.99
CA GLN A 95 2.74 0.63 15.96
C GLN A 95 1.88 -0.64 15.82
N PRO A 96 1.35 -0.93 14.64
CA PRO A 96 0.54 -2.13 14.47
C PRO A 96 1.40 -3.37 14.73
N LYS A 97 0.81 -4.36 15.36
CA LYS A 97 1.32 -5.72 15.30
C LYS A 97 1.04 -6.28 13.91
N PRO A 98 1.68 -7.38 13.50
CA PRO A 98 1.37 -8.01 12.23
C PRO A 98 -0.14 -8.27 12.08
N TYR A 99 -0.68 -7.86 10.95
CA TYR A 99 -2.10 -8.01 10.59
C TYR A 99 -2.24 -8.75 9.26
N THR A 100 -3.46 -9.16 8.92
CA THR A 100 -3.77 -9.81 7.66
C THR A 100 -4.63 -8.91 6.78
N ILE A 101 -4.66 -9.20 5.46
CA ILE A 101 -5.54 -8.52 4.50
C ILE A 101 -6.45 -9.59 3.86
N PRO A 102 -7.78 -9.39 3.88
CA PRO A 102 -8.72 -10.36 3.37
C PRO A 102 -8.87 -10.30 1.84
N LEU A 103 -9.21 -11.42 1.22
CA LEU A 103 -9.45 -11.53 -0.23
C LEU A 103 -10.45 -10.49 -0.74
N ARG A 104 -11.45 -10.19 0.04
CA ARG A 104 -12.52 -9.23 -0.29
C ARG A 104 -12.02 -7.81 -0.57
N CYS A 105 -10.80 -7.43 -0.14
CA CYS A 105 -10.20 -6.13 -0.46
C CYS A 105 -9.70 -6.03 -1.90
N PHE A 106 -9.55 -7.15 -2.61
CA PHE A 106 -8.97 -7.24 -3.96
C PHE A 106 -10.02 -7.44 -5.06
N VAL A 107 -11.28 -7.74 -4.66
CA VAL A 107 -12.37 -8.05 -5.59
C VAL A 107 -13.33 -6.86 -5.68
N PRO A 108 -13.38 -6.16 -6.84
CA PRO A 108 -14.28 -5.04 -7.04
C PRO A 108 -15.75 -5.41 -6.80
N LYS A 109 -16.52 -4.43 -6.31
CA LYS A 109 -17.93 -4.62 -5.99
C LYS A 109 -18.83 -4.70 -7.21
N THR A 110 -18.47 -3.97 -8.27
CA THR A 110 -19.35 -3.72 -9.42
C THR A 110 -18.80 -4.25 -10.74
N VAL A 111 -17.54 -4.71 -10.76
CA VAL A 111 -16.90 -5.22 -11.99
C VAL A 111 -16.43 -6.64 -11.73
N GLU A 112 -16.85 -7.55 -12.59
CA GLU A 112 -16.47 -8.96 -12.52
C GLU A 112 -15.26 -9.28 -13.41
N GLY A 113 -14.62 -10.43 -13.15
CA GLY A 113 -13.53 -10.94 -13.99
C GLY A 113 -12.20 -10.19 -13.83
N ILE A 114 -12.06 -9.36 -12.79
CA ILE A 114 -10.84 -8.61 -12.50
C ILE A 114 -10.46 -8.73 -11.02
N LEU A 115 -9.16 -8.84 -10.77
CA LEU A 115 -8.55 -8.66 -9.45
C LEU A 115 -7.70 -7.40 -9.48
N LEU A 116 -7.84 -6.55 -8.49
CA LEU A 116 -7.05 -5.33 -8.36
C LEU A 116 -6.10 -5.47 -7.18
N ASN A 117 -4.84 -5.16 -7.42
CA ASN A 117 -3.75 -5.44 -6.50
C ASN A 117 -2.81 -4.24 -6.36
N GLY A 118 -2.16 -4.13 -5.23
CA GLY A 118 -1.18 -3.10 -4.96
C GLY A 118 -1.72 -1.96 -4.10
N ARG A 119 -1.19 -0.75 -4.30
CA ARG A 119 -1.54 0.43 -3.49
C ARG A 119 -2.99 0.91 -3.66
N ASN A 120 -3.69 0.42 -4.65
CA ASN A 120 -5.06 0.79 -5.00
C ASN A 120 -6.14 -0.14 -4.45
N ILE A 121 -5.79 -1.15 -3.65
CA ILE A 121 -6.80 -2.01 -3.01
C ILE A 121 -7.78 -1.20 -2.18
N SER A 122 -8.93 -1.79 -1.87
CA SER A 122 -9.95 -1.14 -1.08
C SER A 122 -9.49 -0.97 0.38
N GLY A 123 -9.21 0.26 0.75
CA GLY A 123 -8.82 0.64 2.10
C GLY A 123 -9.06 2.13 2.36
N THR A 124 -9.18 2.51 3.64
CA THR A 124 -9.21 3.92 4.03
C THR A 124 -7.88 4.60 3.75
N HIS A 125 -7.85 5.93 3.73
CA HIS A 125 -6.60 6.69 3.63
C HIS A 125 -5.59 6.31 4.73
N LYS A 126 -6.08 6.15 5.96
CA LYS A 126 -5.24 5.76 7.10
C LYS A 126 -4.70 4.34 6.95
N ALA A 127 -5.55 3.38 6.60
CA ALA A 127 -5.10 2.01 6.33
C ALA A 127 -4.07 1.96 5.19
N HIS A 128 -4.30 2.71 4.11
CA HIS A 128 -3.39 2.82 2.98
C HIS A 128 -1.99 3.25 3.40
N SER A 129 -1.85 4.17 4.36
CA SER A 129 -0.56 4.64 4.85
C SER A 129 0.31 3.52 5.44
N SER A 130 -0.30 2.43 5.89
CA SER A 130 0.40 1.25 6.39
C SER A 130 0.65 0.21 5.28
N TYR A 131 -0.35 -0.18 4.50
CA TYR A 131 -0.21 -1.33 3.58
C TYR A 131 0.48 -1.00 2.24
N ARG A 132 0.71 0.27 1.91
CA ARG A 132 1.27 0.69 0.61
C ARG A 132 2.74 0.39 0.37
N VAL A 133 3.46 -0.12 1.37
CA VAL A 133 4.91 -0.36 1.28
C VAL A 133 5.22 -1.60 0.43
N MET A 134 6.38 -1.56 -0.25
CA MET A 134 6.74 -2.58 -1.23
C MET A 134 6.65 -4.02 -0.71
N PRO A 135 7.15 -4.39 0.49
CA PRO A 135 7.07 -5.78 0.94
C PRO A 135 5.62 -6.28 1.05
N ILE A 136 4.71 -5.45 1.58
CA ILE A 136 3.30 -5.82 1.70
C ILE A 136 2.65 -5.92 0.31
N VAL A 137 2.94 -4.97 -0.59
CA VAL A 137 2.43 -4.99 -1.97
C VAL A 137 2.95 -6.20 -2.76
N MET A 138 4.19 -6.63 -2.55
CA MET A 138 4.72 -7.85 -3.15
C MET A 138 3.95 -9.10 -2.67
N ASN A 139 3.67 -9.20 -1.37
CA ASN A 139 2.85 -10.29 -0.81
C ASN A 139 1.43 -10.28 -1.38
N MET A 140 0.84 -9.10 -1.58
CA MET A 140 -0.44 -8.97 -2.28
C MET A 140 -0.37 -9.54 -3.70
N GLY A 141 0.69 -9.19 -4.46
CA GLY A 141 0.91 -9.68 -5.82
C GLY A 141 1.03 -11.20 -5.88
N HIS A 142 1.79 -11.77 -4.96
CA HIS A 142 1.94 -13.21 -4.81
C HIS A 142 0.58 -13.90 -4.55
N ALA A 143 -0.17 -13.42 -3.56
CA ALA A 143 -1.48 -13.96 -3.23
C ALA A 143 -2.47 -13.86 -4.40
N MET A 144 -2.53 -12.72 -5.07
CA MET A 144 -3.45 -12.53 -6.19
C MET A 144 -3.05 -13.37 -7.41
N GLY A 145 -1.77 -13.67 -7.60
CA GLY A 145 -1.31 -14.62 -8.61
C GLY A 145 -1.87 -16.04 -8.39
N ILE A 146 -1.80 -16.51 -7.14
CA ILE A 146 -2.37 -17.83 -6.76
C ILE A 146 -3.89 -17.83 -6.94
N VAL A 147 -4.59 -16.82 -6.42
CA VAL A 147 -6.05 -16.69 -6.57
C VAL A 147 -6.46 -16.72 -8.04
N ALA A 148 -5.78 -15.94 -8.89
CA ALA A 148 -6.08 -15.90 -10.33
C ALA A 148 -5.87 -17.27 -11.01
N ALA A 149 -4.78 -17.97 -10.69
CA ALA A 149 -4.51 -19.30 -11.21
C ALA A 149 -5.59 -20.32 -10.79
N MET A 150 -6.02 -20.26 -9.52
CA MET A 150 -7.10 -21.14 -9.02
C MET A 150 -8.45 -20.82 -9.67
N CYS A 151 -8.75 -19.53 -9.89
CA CYS A 151 -9.96 -19.13 -10.62
C CYS A 151 -10.02 -19.77 -12.01
N VAL A 152 -8.92 -19.72 -12.74
CA VAL A 152 -8.82 -20.35 -14.07
C VAL A 152 -8.93 -21.87 -13.99
N ALA A 153 -8.19 -22.50 -13.08
CA ALA A 153 -8.16 -23.96 -12.94
C ALA A 153 -9.51 -24.55 -12.53
N GLN A 154 -10.26 -23.84 -11.68
CA GLN A 154 -11.56 -24.31 -11.18
C GLN A 154 -12.75 -23.72 -11.96
N ASN A 155 -12.51 -22.82 -12.93
CA ASN A 155 -13.54 -22.05 -13.63
C ASN A 155 -14.53 -21.36 -12.67
N LYS A 156 -13.98 -20.71 -11.64
CA LYS A 156 -14.73 -20.00 -10.60
C LYS A 156 -14.33 -18.53 -10.52
N LYS A 157 -15.23 -17.69 -10.03
CA LYS A 157 -14.91 -16.31 -9.66
C LYS A 157 -14.13 -16.28 -8.35
N PRO A 158 -13.36 -15.20 -8.05
CA PRO A 158 -12.51 -15.15 -6.85
C PRO A 158 -13.24 -15.43 -5.53
N LEU A 159 -14.46 -14.91 -5.36
CA LEU A 159 -15.25 -15.12 -4.13
C LEU A 159 -16.04 -16.45 -4.11
N GLU A 160 -16.01 -17.22 -5.18
CA GLU A 160 -16.59 -18.56 -5.27
C GLU A 160 -15.56 -19.66 -4.94
N LEU A 161 -14.28 -19.29 -4.84
CA LEU A 161 -13.23 -20.22 -4.39
C LEU A 161 -13.44 -20.56 -2.92
N ASP A 162 -13.12 -21.81 -2.56
CA ASP A 162 -12.99 -22.16 -1.15
C ASP A 162 -11.75 -21.45 -0.58
N ILE A 163 -11.97 -20.60 0.39
CA ILE A 163 -10.89 -19.82 0.98
C ILE A 163 -9.83 -20.69 1.67
N HIS A 164 -10.25 -21.83 2.21
CA HIS A 164 -9.31 -22.75 2.83
C HIS A 164 -8.37 -23.39 1.80
N GLU A 165 -8.89 -23.75 0.61
CA GLU A 165 -8.03 -24.22 -0.50
C GLU A 165 -7.04 -23.14 -0.93
N VAL A 166 -7.47 -21.87 -1.03
CA VAL A 166 -6.59 -20.73 -1.33
C VAL A 166 -5.50 -20.60 -0.27
N GLN A 167 -5.88 -20.67 1.01
CA GLN A 167 -4.94 -20.57 2.12
C GLN A 167 -3.98 -21.75 2.17
N ASP A 168 -4.40 -22.94 1.79
CA ASP A 168 -3.53 -24.12 1.71
C ASP A 168 -2.48 -23.96 0.60
N GLU A 169 -2.86 -23.40 -0.57
CA GLU A 169 -1.90 -23.07 -1.62
C GLU A 169 -0.90 -22.00 -1.16
N LEU A 170 -1.37 -20.99 -0.45
CA LEU A 170 -0.51 -19.94 0.14
C LEU A 170 0.47 -20.52 1.18
N ARG A 171 0.03 -21.45 2.03
CA ARG A 171 0.90 -22.12 3.03
C ARG A 171 2.04 -22.91 2.40
N LYS A 172 1.84 -23.50 1.22
CA LYS A 172 2.93 -24.18 0.47
C LYS A 172 4.10 -23.25 0.13
N THR A 173 3.85 -21.95 0.14
CA THR A 173 4.85 -20.89 -0.10
C THR A 173 5.24 -20.13 1.18
N ASN A 174 5.00 -20.71 2.35
CA ASN A 174 5.28 -20.14 3.68
C ASN A 174 4.47 -18.86 4.01
N VAL A 175 3.30 -18.70 3.41
CA VAL A 175 2.35 -17.61 3.74
C VAL A 175 1.35 -18.13 4.75
N GLU A 176 1.50 -17.72 6.00
CA GLU A 176 0.61 -18.07 7.13
C GLU A 176 0.58 -16.91 8.15
N PRO A 177 -0.52 -16.73 8.91
CA PRO A 177 -0.66 -15.67 9.92
C PRO A 177 0.40 -15.69 11.00
#